data_d60af9b2b158f5c40f773ab703d8b470
#
_entry.id   d60af9b2b158f5c40f773ab703d8b470
#
_cell.length_a   1.000
_cell.length_b   1.000
_cell.length_c   1.000
_cell.angle_alpha   90.00
_cell.angle_beta   90.00
_cell.angle_gamma   90.00
#
_symmetry.space_group_name_H-M   'P 1'
#
loop_
_entity.id
_entity.type
_entity.pdbx_description
1 polymer ?
#
loop_
_entity_poly.entity_id
_entity_poly.type
_entity_poly.pdbx_seq_one_letter_code
_entity_poly.pdbx_strand_id
1 'polypeptide(L)'
;YTRGGTTMVTIKQVGEALCNALIYNKGGNCYPIGCYNMTWNELLPTFAEGLGKKGLKVKTIPDFLYTFGGKAQMRQYKKEGIDPGLNMVKFKTLQCANLFIDRSLGVDKLHVHDDDIKKAIFDSALLSKEVAEKKVKVINMKGE
;
A
#
# COMPACT_ATOMS: atom_id res chain seq x y z
N TYR A 1 8.15 -5.95 10.51
CA TYR A 1 7.14 -4.92 10.23
C TYR A 1 6.57 -4.39 11.54
N THR A 2 5.80 -3.32 11.47
CA THR A 2 5.16 -2.67 12.63
C THR A 2 3.70 -3.11 12.77
N ARG A 3 3.06 -2.75 13.87
CA ARG A 3 1.59 -2.83 13.97
C ARG A 3 0.99 -1.84 12.99
N GLY A 4 -0.22 -2.09 12.58
CA GLY A 4 -0.95 -1.20 11.70
C GLY A 4 -1.39 -1.87 10.42
N GLY A 5 -1.98 -1.09 9.55
CA GLY A 5 -2.51 -1.54 8.28
C GLY A 5 -2.87 -0.37 7.38
N THR A 6 -3.32 -0.70 6.21
CA THR A 6 -3.72 0.28 5.20
C THR A 6 -4.97 -0.18 4.47
N THR A 7 -5.62 0.76 3.85
CA THR A 7 -6.72 0.46 2.94
C THR A 7 -6.17 0.17 1.55
N MET A 8 -6.73 -0.86 0.93
CA MET A 8 -6.39 -1.33 -0.41
C MET A 8 -7.59 -1.17 -1.34
N VAL A 9 -7.29 -1.00 -2.61
CA VAL A 9 -8.26 -0.94 -3.70
C VAL A 9 -7.62 -1.53 -4.96
N THR A 10 -8.39 -2.24 -5.78
CA THR A 10 -7.89 -2.73 -7.07
C THR A 10 -8.01 -1.66 -8.15
N ILE A 11 -7.17 -1.74 -9.19
CA ILE A 11 -7.24 -0.84 -10.36
C ILE A 11 -8.62 -0.89 -11.00
N LYS A 12 -9.23 -2.07 -11.06
CA LYS A 12 -10.59 -2.27 -11.58
C LYS A 12 -11.62 -1.49 -10.79
N GLN A 13 -11.54 -1.55 -9.46
CA GLN A 13 -12.45 -0.80 -8.57
C GLN A 13 -12.24 0.71 -8.66
N VAL A 14 -11.00 1.18 -8.85
CA VAL A 14 -10.74 2.60 -9.11
C VAL A 14 -11.40 3.03 -10.42
N GLY A 15 -11.26 2.24 -11.49
CA GLY A 15 -11.92 2.51 -12.76
C GLY A 15 -13.44 2.55 -12.65
N GLU A 16 -14.01 1.57 -11.96
CA GLU A 16 -15.46 1.53 -11.68
C GLU A 16 -15.92 2.74 -10.87
N ALA A 17 -15.19 3.09 -9.80
CA ALA A 17 -15.49 4.27 -8.99
C ALA A 17 -15.48 5.58 -9.80
N LEU A 18 -14.53 5.74 -10.71
CA LEU A 18 -14.46 6.88 -11.61
C LEU A 18 -15.68 6.95 -12.55
N CYS A 19 -16.03 5.83 -13.18
CA CYS A 19 -17.22 5.76 -14.03
C CYS A 19 -18.50 6.05 -13.24
N ASN A 20 -18.64 5.44 -12.07
CA ASN A 20 -19.81 5.62 -11.23
C ASN A 20 -19.91 7.03 -10.64
N ALA A 21 -18.78 7.68 -10.37
CA ALA A 21 -18.76 9.07 -9.95
C ALA A 21 -19.36 10.02 -11.02
N LEU A 22 -19.19 9.72 -12.30
CA LEU A 22 -19.82 10.49 -13.38
C LEU A 22 -21.35 10.35 -13.38
N ILE A 23 -21.87 9.23 -12.88
CA ILE A 23 -23.31 8.92 -12.87
C ILE A 23 -23.96 9.39 -11.58
N TYR A 24 -23.35 9.10 -10.43
CA TYR A 24 -23.97 9.27 -9.11
C TYR A 24 -23.54 10.53 -8.38
N ASN A 25 -22.41 11.16 -8.75
CA ASN A 25 -21.95 12.37 -8.08
C ASN A 25 -22.78 13.59 -8.56
N LYS A 26 -23.47 14.21 -7.61
CA LYS A 26 -24.24 15.44 -7.86
C LYS A 26 -23.41 16.73 -7.76
N GLY A 27 -22.09 16.62 -7.87
CA GLY A 27 -21.14 17.72 -7.84
C GLY A 27 -20.61 18.06 -6.44
N GLY A 28 -19.38 18.54 -6.39
CA GLY A 28 -18.74 19.08 -5.19
C GLY A 28 -18.38 18.09 -4.07
N ASN A 29 -18.58 16.80 -4.25
CA ASN A 29 -18.32 15.79 -3.22
C ASN A 29 -16.96 15.12 -3.43
N CYS A 30 -16.28 14.80 -2.32
CA CYS A 30 -15.13 13.91 -2.29
C CYS A 30 -15.55 12.53 -1.80
N TYR A 31 -15.11 11.50 -2.50
CA TYR A 31 -15.37 10.10 -2.14
C TYR A 31 -14.05 9.39 -1.89
N PRO A 32 -13.69 9.11 -0.63
CA PRO A 32 -12.52 8.29 -0.35
C PRO A 32 -12.79 6.85 -0.79
N ILE A 33 -11.95 6.35 -1.70
CA ILE A 33 -12.09 4.99 -2.25
C ILE A 33 -11.13 4.06 -1.53
N GLY A 34 -11.69 3.23 -0.66
CA GLY A 34 -10.97 2.20 0.07
C GLY A 34 -11.84 0.97 0.23
N CYS A 35 -11.51 -0.11 -0.47
CA CYS A 35 -12.38 -1.29 -0.52
C CYS A 35 -12.04 -2.32 0.56
N TYR A 36 -10.76 -2.48 0.88
CA TYR A 36 -10.29 -3.53 1.79
C TYR A 36 -9.33 -2.98 2.82
N ASN A 37 -9.69 -3.01 4.08
CA ASN A 37 -8.81 -2.65 5.18
C ASN A 37 -7.99 -3.88 5.57
N MET A 38 -6.68 -3.82 5.33
CA MET A 38 -5.76 -4.93 5.58
C MET A 38 -4.65 -4.52 6.53
N THR A 39 -4.38 -5.35 7.50
CA THR A 39 -3.21 -5.23 8.36
C THR A 39 -1.96 -5.67 7.60
N TRP A 40 -0.78 -5.24 8.07
CA TRP A 40 0.49 -5.71 7.50
C TRP A 40 0.67 -7.24 7.64
N ASN A 41 0.04 -7.85 8.66
CA ASN A 41 0.01 -9.30 8.86
C ASN A 41 -0.72 -10.05 7.76
N GLU A 42 -1.69 -9.43 7.14
CA GLU A 42 -2.47 -10.00 6.04
C GLU A 42 -1.84 -9.68 4.70
N LEU A 43 -1.40 -8.44 4.52
CA LEU A 43 -0.83 -7.97 3.25
C LEU A 43 0.52 -8.62 2.92
N LEU A 44 1.47 -8.58 3.87
CA LEU A 44 2.85 -9.00 3.59
C LEU A 44 3.01 -10.49 3.28
N PRO A 45 2.32 -11.44 3.97
CA PRO A 45 2.37 -12.85 3.58
C PRO A 45 1.81 -13.10 2.18
N THR A 46 0.69 -12.48 1.83
CA THR A 46 0.09 -12.60 0.49
C THR A 46 1.03 -12.06 -0.59
N PHE A 47 1.67 -10.92 -0.34
CA PHE A 47 2.66 -10.34 -1.24
C PHE A 47 3.91 -11.25 -1.38
N ALA A 48 4.41 -11.79 -0.26
CA ALA A 48 5.54 -12.70 -0.28
C ALA A 48 5.25 -14.00 -1.05
N GLU A 49 4.02 -14.51 -0.96
CA GLU A 49 3.57 -15.67 -1.73
C GLU A 49 3.63 -15.42 -3.24
N GLY A 50 3.19 -14.25 -3.70
CA GLY A 50 3.34 -13.83 -5.10
C GLY A 50 4.80 -13.75 -5.56
N LEU A 51 5.73 -13.40 -4.66
CA LEU A 51 7.17 -13.46 -4.92
C LEU A 51 7.75 -14.89 -4.89
N GLY A 52 6.93 -15.91 -4.65
CA GLY A 52 7.34 -17.32 -4.54
C GLY A 52 7.88 -17.72 -3.16
N LYS A 53 7.75 -16.87 -2.14
CA LYS A 53 8.18 -17.12 -0.76
C LYS A 53 7.01 -17.61 0.10
N LYS A 54 6.58 -18.84 -0.12
CA LYS A 54 5.49 -19.46 0.66
C LYS A 54 5.85 -19.62 2.13
N GLY A 55 4.86 -19.41 3.00
CA GLY A 55 5.00 -19.66 4.45
C GLY A 55 5.87 -18.63 5.19
N LEU A 56 6.11 -17.46 4.62
CA LEU A 56 6.83 -16.40 5.30
C LEU A 56 6.08 -15.95 6.55
N LYS A 57 6.68 -16.22 7.71
CA LYS A 57 6.15 -15.70 8.99
C LYS A 57 6.61 -14.26 9.19
N VAL A 58 5.67 -13.36 9.21
CA VAL A 58 5.94 -11.93 9.44
C VAL A 58 5.96 -11.67 10.94
N LYS A 59 7.07 -11.15 11.47
CA LYS A 59 7.21 -10.83 12.90
C LYS A 59 6.93 -9.34 13.13
N THR A 60 6.09 -9.04 14.11
CA THR A 60 5.83 -7.66 14.52
C THR A 60 7.01 -7.13 15.33
N ILE A 61 7.52 -5.98 14.97
CA ILE A 61 8.56 -5.26 15.69
C ILE A 61 7.89 -4.29 16.67
N PRO A 62 8.24 -4.32 17.96
CA PRO A 62 7.75 -3.33 18.91
C PRO A 62 8.10 -1.90 18.49
N ASP A 63 7.21 -0.97 18.74
CA ASP A 63 7.30 0.43 18.31
C ASP A 63 8.57 1.15 18.77
N PHE A 64 9.08 0.79 19.95
CA PHE A 64 10.32 1.39 20.46
C PHE A 64 11.55 0.93 19.67
N LEU A 65 11.59 -0.33 19.24
CA LEU A 65 12.68 -0.86 18.38
C LEU A 65 12.64 -0.21 17.00
N TYR A 66 11.46 -0.02 16.42
CA TYR A 66 11.31 0.73 15.18
C TYR A 66 11.86 2.15 15.30
N THR A 67 11.52 2.85 16.40
CA THR A 67 12.00 4.21 16.66
C THR A 67 13.52 4.27 16.81
N PHE A 68 14.09 3.29 17.54
CA PHE A 68 15.53 3.23 17.75
C PHE A 68 16.29 2.94 16.43
N GLY A 69 15.83 1.93 15.67
CA GLY A 69 16.38 1.62 14.35
C GLY A 69 16.27 2.78 13.37
N GLY A 70 15.11 3.43 13.30
CA GLY A 70 14.90 4.61 12.47
C GLY A 70 15.82 5.78 12.82
N LYS A 71 16.03 6.05 14.11
CA LYS A 71 17.00 7.08 14.56
C LYS A 71 18.44 6.73 14.16
N ALA A 72 18.83 5.46 14.31
CA ALA A 72 20.16 4.99 13.92
C ALA A 72 20.38 5.16 12.41
N GLN A 73 19.42 4.74 11.60
CA GLN A 73 19.46 4.88 10.15
C GLN A 73 19.49 6.34 9.69
N MET A 74 18.69 7.21 10.30
CA MET A 74 18.72 8.65 10.00
C MET A 74 20.06 9.30 10.35
N ARG A 75 20.73 8.86 11.43
CA ARG A 75 22.09 9.29 11.76
C ARG A 75 23.11 8.84 10.73
N GLN A 76 22.97 7.62 10.23
CA GLN A 76 23.83 7.08 9.20
C GLN A 76 23.70 7.88 7.91
N TYR A 77 22.48 8.12 7.40
CA TYR A 77 22.23 8.94 6.22
C TYR A 77 22.83 10.35 6.36
N LYS A 78 22.68 10.96 7.55
CA LYS A 78 23.30 12.27 7.82
C LYS A 78 24.83 12.23 7.74
N LYS A 79 25.47 11.15 8.21
CA LYS A 79 26.93 10.99 8.12
C LYS A 79 27.41 10.79 6.68
N GLU A 80 26.63 10.09 5.88
CA GLU A 80 26.93 9.78 4.48
C GLU A 80 26.52 10.91 3.52
N GLY A 81 25.91 11.99 4.03
CA GLY A 81 25.41 13.09 3.20
C GLY A 81 24.26 12.71 2.27
N ILE A 82 23.56 11.60 2.58
CA ILE A 82 22.46 11.09 1.76
C ILE A 82 21.14 11.72 2.26
N ASP A 83 20.38 12.31 1.35
CA ASP A 83 18.98 12.67 1.64
C ASP A 83 18.11 11.42 1.56
N PRO A 84 17.53 10.97 2.68
CA PRO A 84 16.70 9.76 2.70
C PRO A 84 15.35 9.95 1.98
N GLY A 85 14.99 11.16 1.56
CA GLY A 85 13.68 11.49 1.01
C GLY A 85 12.52 11.29 2.01
N LEU A 86 12.59 10.26 2.86
CA LEU A 86 11.60 9.92 3.86
C LEU A 86 12.19 9.87 5.26
N ASN A 87 11.66 10.67 6.18
CA ASN A 87 12.05 10.61 7.57
C ASN A 87 11.38 9.42 8.29
N MET A 88 12.11 8.33 8.47
CA MET A 88 11.61 7.09 9.07
C MET A 88 11.02 7.29 10.48
N VAL A 89 11.54 8.21 11.28
CA VAL A 89 11.04 8.48 12.63
C VAL A 89 9.68 9.19 12.58
N LYS A 90 9.53 10.16 11.68
CA LYS A 90 8.25 10.87 11.47
C LYS A 90 7.23 9.94 10.79
N PHE A 91 7.67 9.09 9.90
CA PHE A 91 6.81 8.14 9.19
C PHE A 91 6.24 7.04 10.10
N LYS A 92 6.83 6.84 11.29
CA LYS A 92 6.37 5.86 12.27
C LYS A 92 4.87 5.95 12.54
N THR A 93 4.33 7.16 12.71
CA THR A 93 2.91 7.36 13.03
C THR A 93 2.01 6.76 11.96
N LEU A 94 2.35 6.95 10.68
CA LEU A 94 1.62 6.37 9.56
C LEU A 94 1.85 4.85 9.46
N GLN A 95 3.09 4.41 9.66
CA GLN A 95 3.46 3.00 9.53
C GLN A 95 2.86 2.11 10.63
N CYS A 96 2.67 2.65 11.85
CA CYS A 96 2.17 1.90 13.00
C CYS A 96 0.66 2.08 13.24
N ALA A 97 0.01 3.00 12.53
CA ALA A 97 -1.42 3.24 12.63
C ALA A 97 -2.21 2.35 11.65
N ASN A 98 -3.47 2.13 11.98
CA ASN A 98 -4.44 1.59 11.04
C ASN A 98 -5.01 2.73 10.20
N LEU A 99 -4.51 2.88 8.98
CA LEU A 99 -5.00 3.87 8.02
C LEU A 99 -6.18 3.27 7.25
N PHE A 100 -7.26 3.00 7.98
CA PHE A 100 -8.45 2.36 7.45
C PHE A 100 -9.47 3.40 7.01
N ILE A 101 -10.16 3.12 5.93
CA ILE A 101 -11.23 3.94 5.38
C ILE A 101 -12.55 3.18 5.52
N ASP A 102 -13.58 3.87 5.98
CA ASP A 102 -14.93 3.33 6.01
C ASP A 102 -15.51 3.32 4.59
N ARG A 103 -15.96 2.17 4.13
CA ARG A 103 -16.56 1.96 2.80
C ARG A 103 -17.77 2.85 2.58
N SER A 104 -18.56 3.12 3.63
CA SER A 104 -19.76 3.96 3.56
C SER A 104 -19.48 5.40 3.12
N LEU A 105 -18.24 5.86 3.25
CA LEU A 105 -17.85 7.22 2.86
C LEU A 105 -17.74 7.42 1.35
N GLY A 106 -17.44 6.37 0.60
CA GLY A 106 -17.21 6.46 -0.84
C GLY A 106 -17.65 5.24 -1.62
N VAL A 107 -17.11 4.07 -1.31
CA VAL A 107 -17.32 2.81 -2.06
C VAL A 107 -18.79 2.48 -2.20
N ASP A 108 -19.54 2.48 -1.09
CA ASP A 108 -20.96 2.14 -1.09
C ASP A 108 -21.82 3.22 -1.78
N LYS A 109 -21.43 4.50 -1.65
CA LYS A 109 -22.11 5.62 -2.32
C LYS A 109 -21.94 5.59 -3.83
N LEU A 110 -20.82 5.09 -4.30
CA LEU A 110 -20.52 4.94 -5.72
C LEU A 110 -20.85 3.55 -6.26
N HIS A 111 -21.49 2.69 -5.45
CA HIS A 111 -21.88 1.34 -5.85
C HIS A 111 -20.74 0.53 -6.48
N VAL A 112 -19.54 0.62 -5.90
CA VAL A 112 -18.37 -0.13 -6.36
C VAL A 112 -18.45 -1.57 -5.89
N HIS A 113 -18.34 -2.51 -6.81
CA HIS A 113 -18.43 -3.95 -6.51
C HIS A 113 -17.15 -4.49 -5.86
N ASP A 114 -17.31 -5.60 -5.16
CA ASP A 114 -16.17 -6.33 -4.61
C ASP A 114 -15.34 -7.00 -5.69
N ASP A 115 -14.03 -7.12 -5.45
CA ASP A 115 -13.08 -7.77 -6.34
C ASP A 115 -12.16 -8.70 -5.53
N ASP A 116 -11.39 -9.56 -6.18
CA ASP A 116 -10.43 -10.44 -5.50
C ASP A 116 -9.14 -9.70 -5.17
N ILE A 117 -9.12 -9.08 -3.99
CA ILE A 117 -7.94 -8.34 -3.52
C ILE A 117 -6.72 -9.23 -3.32
N LYS A 118 -6.90 -10.49 -2.90
CA LYS A 118 -5.77 -11.41 -2.69
C LYS A 118 -5.11 -11.73 -4.01
N LYS A 119 -5.90 -12.01 -5.03
CA LYS A 119 -5.41 -12.21 -6.39
C LYS A 119 -4.71 -10.96 -6.92
N ALA A 120 -5.28 -9.78 -6.72
CA ALA A 120 -4.68 -8.52 -7.17
C ALA A 120 -3.32 -8.25 -6.50
N ILE A 121 -3.19 -8.53 -5.20
CA ILE A 121 -1.91 -8.41 -4.49
C ILE A 121 -0.90 -9.43 -5.02
N PHE A 122 -1.32 -10.67 -5.22
CA PHE A 122 -0.47 -11.73 -5.76
C PHE A 122 0.05 -11.38 -7.16
N ASP A 123 -0.84 -10.98 -8.06
CA ASP A 123 -0.50 -10.59 -9.43
C ASP A 123 0.45 -9.38 -9.46
N SER A 124 0.23 -8.40 -8.56
CA SER A 124 1.12 -7.24 -8.41
C SER A 124 2.51 -7.63 -7.94
N ALA A 125 2.60 -8.57 -7.00
CA ALA A 125 3.88 -9.10 -6.51
C ALA A 125 4.62 -9.87 -7.61
N LEU A 126 3.91 -10.72 -8.36
CA LEU A 126 4.46 -11.46 -9.47
C LEU A 126 4.99 -10.53 -10.56
N LEU A 127 4.21 -9.54 -10.97
CA LEU A 127 4.63 -8.53 -11.94
C LEU A 127 5.87 -7.77 -11.47
N SER A 128 5.91 -7.37 -10.18
CA SER A 128 7.07 -6.69 -9.61
C SER A 128 8.34 -7.53 -9.70
N LYS A 129 8.23 -8.86 -9.50
CA LYS A 129 9.33 -9.81 -9.66
C LYS A 129 9.79 -9.91 -11.11
N GLU A 130 8.85 -10.05 -12.04
CA GLU A 130 9.14 -10.15 -13.48
C GLU A 130 9.82 -8.89 -14.02
N VAL A 131 9.40 -7.71 -13.52
CA VAL A 131 10.05 -6.43 -13.81
C VAL A 131 11.48 -6.41 -13.27
N ALA A 132 11.69 -6.83 -12.03
CA ALA A 132 13.02 -6.88 -11.42
C ALA A 132 13.95 -7.84 -12.16
N GLU A 133 13.42 -8.96 -12.67
CA GLU A 133 14.13 -9.93 -13.50
C GLU A 133 14.28 -9.47 -14.98
N LYS A 134 13.85 -8.26 -15.32
CA LYS A 134 13.86 -7.69 -16.68
C LYS A 134 13.08 -8.50 -17.73
N LYS A 135 12.12 -9.32 -17.28
CA LYS A 135 11.25 -10.11 -18.16
C LYS A 135 10.13 -9.28 -18.80
N VAL A 136 9.75 -8.18 -18.15
CA VAL A 136 8.73 -7.25 -18.63
C VAL A 136 9.34 -5.86 -18.75
N LYS A 137 9.06 -5.20 -19.88
CA LYS A 137 9.51 -3.82 -20.12
C LYS A 137 8.56 -2.85 -19.43
N VAL A 138 9.05 -2.08 -18.50
CA VAL A 138 8.29 -1.00 -17.86
C VAL A 138 8.40 0.27 -18.69
N ILE A 139 7.28 0.91 -18.94
CA ILE A 139 7.26 2.26 -19.52
C ILE A 139 7.73 3.23 -18.43
N ASN A 140 8.93 3.77 -18.59
CA ASN A 140 9.45 4.77 -17.67
C ASN A 140 8.84 6.12 -18.07
N MET A 141 7.83 6.59 -17.36
CA MET A 141 7.31 7.95 -17.53
C MET A 141 8.28 8.94 -16.87
N LYS A 142 9.45 9.10 -17.49
CA LYS A 142 10.26 10.31 -17.25
C LYS A 142 9.59 11.41 -18.07
N GLY A 143 8.99 12.36 -17.39
CA GLY A 143 8.62 13.61 -18.03
C GLY A 143 9.89 14.25 -18.58
N GLU A 144 9.88 14.59 -19.86
CA GLU A 144 10.84 15.48 -20.46
C GLU A 144 10.68 16.88 -19.89
#